data_44af7b8e72e8d0cf3656273ba40a779e
#
_entry.id   44af7b8e72e8d0cf3656273ba40a779e
#
_cell.length_a   1.000
_cell.length_b   1.000
_cell.length_c   1.000
_cell.angle_alpha   90.00
_cell.angle_beta   90.00
_cell.angle_gamma   90.00
#
_symmetry.space_group_name_H-M   'P 1'
#
loop_
_entity.id
_entity.type
_entity.pdbx_description
1 polymer ?
#
loop_
_entity_poly.entity_id
_entity_poly.type
_entity_poly.pdbx_seq_one_letter_code
_entity_poly.pdbx_strand_id
1 'polypeptide(L)'
;LPALPEPVPDQAPSSSPAHGRLSLLVLYTDRLEECRAFYSALGLSFAKEKHGDGPEHHAAVLADGTVVELYPVLSAPTGPVRLGLEVDGRRATPPLPPGRHVVTDPDGRKVEVRAHGAQAADTPAGNGGA
;
A
#
# COMPACT_ATOMS: atom_id res chain seq x y z
N LEU A 1 6.71 -2.35 38.96
CA LEU A 1 6.58 -2.39 38.56
C LEU A 1 6.25 -2.28 37.80
N PRO A 2 6.16 -2.31 37.77
CA PRO A 2 5.88 -2.20 36.95
C PRO A 2 5.41 -1.86 36.14
N ALA A 3 5.10 -1.54 35.81
CA ALA A 3 4.70 -1.26 35.06
C ALA A 3 4.64 -0.81 34.27
N LEU A 4 4.53 -0.71 33.92
CA LEU A 4 4.42 -0.42 33.12
C LEU A 4 3.98 0.01 32.37
N PRO A 5 3.77 0.30 32.05
CA PRO A 5 3.30 0.89 31.39
C PRO A 5 2.87 0.98 30.43
N GLU A 6 2.56 1.10 30.10
CA GLU A 6 2.26 1.22 29.27
C GLU A 6 1.89 1.65 28.56
N PRO A 7 1.68 1.68 28.36
CA PRO A 7 1.27 2.08 27.47
C PRO A 7 0.97 2.93 26.75
N VAL A 8 1.07 3.48 26.56
CA VAL A 8 0.84 4.28 25.82
C VAL A 8 1.06 4.16 24.42
N PRO A 9 0.51 3.39 23.76
CA PRO A 9 0.76 3.13 22.40
C PRO A 9 0.54 4.25 21.47
N ASP A 10 -0.40 5.04 21.70
CA ASP A 10 -0.67 6.02 20.71
C ASP A 10 0.33 7.13 20.70
N GLN A 11 1.19 7.24 21.66
CA GLN A 11 2.16 8.25 21.54
C GLN A 11 3.42 7.75 21.04
N ALA A 12 3.62 6.51 21.03
CA ALA A 12 4.89 5.99 20.61
C ALA A 12 5.30 6.46 19.24
N PRO A 13 4.45 6.47 18.27
CA PRO A 13 4.90 6.84 16.93
C PRO A 13 5.32 8.27 16.82
N SER A 14 4.80 9.13 17.64
CA SER A 14 5.18 10.51 17.48
C SER A 14 6.45 10.82 18.17
N SER A 15 6.79 10.10 19.21
CA SER A 15 7.94 10.50 20.00
C SER A 15 9.23 9.94 19.44
N SER A 16 9.24 8.77 18.92
CA SER A 16 10.45 8.24 18.32
C SER A 16 10.09 7.13 17.39
N PRO A 17 10.84 6.99 16.34
CA PRO A 17 10.53 5.95 15.37
C PRO A 17 10.81 4.59 15.96
N ALA A 18 10.00 3.65 15.58
CA ALA A 18 10.25 2.28 15.91
C ALA A 18 11.49 1.82 15.16
N HIS A 19 12.13 0.79 15.67
CA HIS A 19 13.28 0.25 14.99
C HIS A 19 12.87 -0.65 13.82
N GLY A 20 11.68 -1.18 13.84
CA GLY A 20 11.24 -2.02 12.76
C GLY A 20 10.61 -1.24 11.64
N ARG A 21 10.72 -1.74 10.42
CA ARG A 21 10.10 -1.16 9.25
C ARG A 21 9.65 -2.29 8.36
N LEU A 22 8.45 -2.18 7.82
CA LEU A 22 8.02 -3.15 6.84
C LEU A 22 8.83 -2.93 5.56
N SER A 23 9.44 -3.96 5.03
CA SER A 23 10.22 -3.83 3.81
C SER A 23 9.66 -4.65 2.66
N LEU A 24 8.87 -5.66 2.95
CA LEU A 24 8.36 -6.55 1.92
C LEU A 24 7.01 -7.09 2.36
N LEU A 25 6.05 -7.07 1.46
CA LEU A 25 4.78 -7.71 1.64
C LEU A 25 4.51 -8.53 0.39
N VAL A 26 4.23 -9.82 0.55
CA VAL A 26 3.91 -10.70 -0.56
C VAL A 26 2.48 -11.17 -0.40
N LEU A 27 1.69 -10.99 -1.45
CA LEU A 27 0.32 -11.47 -1.48
C LEU A 27 0.22 -12.58 -2.52
N TYR A 28 -0.25 -13.75 -2.09
CA TYR A 28 -0.48 -14.88 -2.99
C TYR A 28 -1.94 -14.85 -3.42
N THR A 29 -2.16 -14.94 -4.72
CA THR A 29 -3.51 -14.77 -5.26
C THR A 29 -3.71 -15.68 -6.45
N ASP A 30 -4.92 -16.20 -6.61
CA ASP A 30 -5.31 -16.90 -7.82
C ASP A 30 -5.95 -15.96 -8.83
N ARG A 31 -5.88 -14.65 -8.57
CA ARG A 31 -6.36 -13.62 -9.49
C ARG A 31 -5.25 -12.62 -9.74
N LEU A 32 -4.11 -13.14 -10.18
CA LEU A 32 -2.89 -12.35 -10.26
C LEU A 32 -3.07 -11.11 -11.12
N GLU A 33 -3.62 -11.25 -12.30
CA GLU A 33 -3.74 -10.11 -13.20
C GLU A 33 -4.80 -9.12 -12.72
N GLU A 34 -5.88 -9.60 -12.16
CA GLU A 34 -6.90 -8.70 -11.62
C GLU A 34 -6.36 -7.90 -10.44
N CYS A 35 -5.57 -8.55 -9.57
CA CYS A 35 -4.97 -7.85 -8.45
C CYS A 35 -3.94 -6.84 -8.94
N ARG A 36 -3.12 -7.20 -9.93
CA ARG A 36 -2.16 -6.27 -10.48
C ARG A 36 -2.88 -5.05 -11.03
N ALA A 37 -3.95 -5.26 -11.78
CA ALA A 37 -4.70 -4.15 -12.35
C ALA A 37 -5.32 -3.27 -11.26
N PHE A 38 -5.84 -3.91 -10.21
CA PHE A 38 -6.47 -3.16 -9.13
C PHE A 38 -5.46 -2.25 -8.42
N TYR A 39 -4.33 -2.81 -8.03
CA TYR A 39 -3.34 -2.03 -7.30
C TYR A 39 -2.63 -1.03 -8.22
N SER A 40 -2.48 -1.36 -9.50
CA SER A 40 -1.96 -0.39 -10.46
C SER A 40 -2.90 0.80 -10.61
N ALA A 41 -4.20 0.55 -10.56
CA ALA A 41 -5.17 1.63 -10.67
C ALA A 41 -5.11 2.56 -9.45
N LEU A 42 -4.62 2.08 -8.32
CA LEU A 42 -4.42 2.92 -7.15
C LEU A 42 -3.12 3.73 -7.25
N GLY A 43 -2.30 3.46 -8.25
CA GLY A 43 -1.07 4.22 -8.45
C GLY A 43 0.22 3.46 -8.20
N LEU A 44 0.14 2.17 -7.86
CA LEU A 44 1.36 1.39 -7.69
C LEU A 44 1.89 0.96 -9.05
N SER A 45 3.19 1.01 -9.24
CA SER A 45 3.82 0.64 -10.51
C SER A 45 4.47 -0.73 -10.36
N PHE A 46 3.94 -1.71 -11.07
CA PHE A 46 4.43 -3.07 -10.98
C PHE A 46 5.34 -3.41 -12.15
N ALA A 47 6.38 -4.15 -11.86
CA ALA A 47 7.23 -4.76 -12.87
C ALA A 47 7.09 -6.27 -12.78
N LYS A 48 7.06 -6.93 -13.92
CA LYS A 48 6.99 -8.39 -13.94
C LYS A 48 8.38 -8.95 -13.67
N GLU A 49 8.47 -9.93 -12.80
CA GLU A 49 9.73 -10.52 -12.42
C GLU A 49 9.63 -12.05 -12.43
N LYS A 50 10.76 -12.68 -12.63
CA LYS A 50 10.87 -14.12 -12.52
C LYS A 50 12.28 -14.42 -12.07
N HIS A 51 12.40 -15.18 -10.98
CA HIS A 51 13.70 -15.52 -10.43
C HIS A 51 13.95 -17.02 -10.63
N GLY A 52 14.92 -17.36 -11.47
CA GLY A 52 15.27 -18.74 -11.74
C GLY A 52 14.08 -19.50 -12.29
N ASP A 53 13.79 -20.64 -11.69
CA ASP A 53 12.65 -21.45 -12.10
C ASP A 53 11.38 -21.11 -11.36
N GLY A 54 11.40 -20.06 -10.55
CA GLY A 54 10.20 -19.66 -9.83
C GLY A 54 9.14 -19.09 -10.76
N PRO A 55 7.93 -18.85 -10.22
CA PRO A 55 6.85 -18.32 -11.03
C PRO A 55 7.07 -16.87 -11.37
N GLU A 56 6.48 -16.43 -12.47
CA GLU A 56 6.41 -15.02 -12.76
C GLU A 56 5.52 -14.35 -11.73
N HIS A 57 5.94 -13.20 -11.29
CA HIS A 57 5.18 -12.43 -10.31
C HIS A 57 5.37 -10.95 -10.61
N HIS A 58 4.66 -10.11 -9.89
CA HIS A 58 4.74 -8.67 -10.10
C HIS A 58 5.23 -8.01 -8.82
N ALA A 59 6.10 -7.03 -8.95
CA ALA A 59 6.64 -6.32 -7.80
C ALA A 59 6.54 -4.82 -8.00
N ALA A 60 6.16 -4.12 -6.95
CA ALA A 60 6.10 -2.67 -6.94
C ALA A 60 6.92 -2.15 -5.78
N VAL A 61 7.72 -1.13 -6.04
CA VAL A 61 8.49 -0.48 -4.98
C VAL A 61 7.76 0.79 -4.61
N LEU A 62 7.38 0.91 -3.36
CA LEU A 62 6.63 2.05 -2.88
C LEU A 62 7.57 3.22 -2.57
N ALA A 63 6.99 4.36 -2.28
CA ALA A 63 7.76 5.58 -2.09
C ALA A 63 8.79 5.47 -0.97
N ASP A 64 8.48 4.70 0.07
CA ASP A 64 9.40 4.54 1.19
C ASP A 64 10.34 3.35 1.01
N GLY A 65 10.30 2.68 -0.14
CA GLY A 65 11.15 1.54 -0.41
C GLY A 65 10.55 0.19 -0.06
N THR A 66 9.37 0.17 0.55
CA THR A 66 8.68 -1.09 0.79
C THR A 66 8.35 -1.74 -0.54
N VAL A 67 8.55 -3.03 -0.65
CA VAL A 67 8.23 -3.77 -1.87
C VAL A 67 6.95 -4.55 -1.64
N VAL A 68 6.02 -4.43 -2.57
CA VAL A 68 4.79 -5.22 -2.57
C VAL A 68 4.86 -6.17 -3.76
N GLU A 69 4.72 -7.46 -3.50
CA GLU A 69 4.77 -8.45 -4.56
C GLU A 69 3.48 -9.22 -4.64
N LEU A 70 3.05 -9.47 -5.86
CA LEU A 70 1.87 -10.29 -6.13
C LEU A 70 2.35 -11.57 -6.79
N TYR A 71 2.10 -12.68 -6.13
CA TYR A 71 2.53 -14.00 -6.59
C TYR A 71 1.32 -14.86 -6.92
N PRO A 72 1.43 -15.72 -7.91
CA PRO A 72 0.39 -16.73 -8.07
C PRO A 72 0.39 -17.67 -6.87
N VAL A 73 -0.77 -18.23 -6.58
CA VAL A 73 -0.90 -19.16 -5.47
C VAL A 73 0.04 -20.33 -5.65
N LEU A 74 0.77 -20.68 -4.59
CA LEU A 74 1.60 -21.87 -4.59
C LEU A 74 0.91 -22.99 -3.84
N SER A 75 0.58 -22.79 -2.59
CA SER A 75 -0.18 -23.77 -1.84
C SER A 75 -1.53 -23.25 -1.42
N ALA A 76 -1.60 -21.99 -1.06
CA ALA A 76 -2.85 -21.37 -0.65
C ALA A 76 -2.75 -19.87 -0.89
N PRO A 77 -3.87 -19.22 -1.19
CA PRO A 77 -3.85 -17.76 -1.33
C PRO A 77 -3.66 -17.12 0.04
N THR A 78 -3.16 -15.91 0.03
CA THR A 78 -3.09 -15.12 1.25
C THR A 78 -4.51 -14.88 1.73
N GLY A 79 -4.76 -15.21 2.97
CA GLY A 79 -6.08 -15.07 3.54
C GLY A 79 -6.45 -13.62 3.82
N PRO A 80 -7.35 -13.39 4.76
CA PRO A 80 -7.83 -12.04 5.03
C PRO A 80 -6.70 -11.18 5.57
N VAL A 81 -6.44 -10.11 4.86
CA VAL A 81 -5.44 -9.12 5.24
C VAL A 81 -6.07 -7.77 4.96
N ARG A 82 -5.86 -6.84 5.86
CA ARG A 82 -6.32 -5.47 5.64
C ARG A 82 -5.09 -4.62 5.39
N LEU A 83 -5.10 -3.91 4.28
CA LEU A 83 -3.96 -3.10 3.88
C LEU A 83 -4.30 -1.63 4.03
N GLY A 84 -3.31 -0.84 4.42
CA GLY A 84 -3.40 0.61 4.38
C GLY A 84 -2.35 1.14 3.43
N LEU A 85 -2.77 1.95 2.47
CA LEU A 85 -1.87 2.54 1.50
C LEU A 85 -2.07 4.04 1.47
N GLU A 86 -0.97 4.76 1.36
CA GLU A 86 -1.02 6.19 1.09
C GLU A 86 -0.59 6.38 -0.35
N VAL A 87 -1.41 7.08 -1.12
CA VAL A 87 -1.17 7.24 -2.54
C VAL A 87 -1.38 8.68 -2.95
N ASP A 88 -0.82 9.04 -4.09
CA ASP A 88 -1.15 10.30 -4.73
C ASP A 88 -2.45 10.05 -5.49
N GLY A 89 -3.54 10.66 -5.03
CA GLY A 89 -4.85 10.41 -5.63
C GLY A 89 -4.93 10.82 -7.09
N ARG A 90 -4.06 11.72 -7.55
CA ARG A 90 -4.08 12.12 -8.95
C ARG A 90 -3.58 11.01 -9.85
N ARG A 91 -2.81 10.08 -9.31
CA ARG A 91 -2.27 8.97 -10.11
C ARG A 91 -3.19 7.77 -10.13
N ALA A 92 -4.24 7.79 -9.35
CA ALA A 92 -5.21 6.70 -9.39
C ALA A 92 -6.11 6.84 -10.61
N THR A 93 -6.66 5.71 -11.05
CA THR A 93 -7.56 5.67 -12.21
C THR A 93 -8.85 4.97 -11.78
N PRO A 94 -9.94 5.68 -11.66
CA PRO A 94 -10.07 7.14 -11.81
C PRO A 94 -9.42 7.85 -10.63
N PRO A 95 -9.12 9.13 -10.77
CA PRO A 95 -8.48 9.84 -9.67
C PRO A 95 -9.31 9.82 -8.40
N LEU A 96 -8.61 9.81 -7.28
CA LEU A 96 -9.27 9.81 -5.97
C LEU A 96 -9.14 11.18 -5.33
N PRO A 97 -10.23 11.71 -4.82
CA PRO A 97 -10.12 12.97 -4.07
C PRO A 97 -9.33 12.74 -2.79
N PRO A 98 -8.72 13.79 -2.26
CA PRO A 98 -7.97 13.65 -1.02
C PRO A 98 -8.84 13.10 0.10
N GLY A 99 -8.25 12.29 0.96
CA GLY A 99 -8.93 11.73 2.11
C GLY A 99 -8.84 10.22 2.13
N ARG A 100 -9.64 9.65 3.01
CA ARG A 100 -9.62 8.22 3.25
C ARG A 100 -10.71 7.53 2.45
N HIS A 101 -10.34 6.47 1.79
CA HIS A 101 -11.27 5.65 1.01
C HIS A 101 -11.07 4.20 1.40
N VAL A 102 -12.14 3.43 1.45
CA VAL A 102 -12.02 1.99 1.68
C VAL A 102 -12.53 1.29 0.43
N VAL A 103 -11.67 0.50 -0.16
CA VAL A 103 -12.01 -0.24 -1.37
C VAL A 103 -11.76 -1.72 -1.10
N THR A 104 -12.21 -2.57 -2.00
CA THR A 104 -12.06 -4.01 -1.85
C THR A 104 -11.34 -4.55 -3.07
N ASP A 105 -10.27 -5.28 -2.84
CA ASP A 105 -9.49 -5.83 -3.96
C ASP A 105 -10.19 -7.07 -4.54
N PRO A 106 -9.71 -7.59 -5.66
CA PRO A 106 -10.38 -8.73 -6.31
C PRO A 106 -10.49 -9.98 -5.44
N ASP A 107 -9.61 -10.13 -4.46
CA ASP A 107 -9.68 -11.27 -3.56
C ASP A 107 -10.54 -11.01 -2.33
N GLY A 108 -11.14 -9.82 -2.24
CA GLY A 108 -12.01 -9.49 -1.12
C GLY A 108 -11.32 -8.81 0.04
N ARG A 109 -10.03 -8.48 -0.09
CA ARG A 109 -9.33 -7.79 1.00
C ARG A 109 -9.74 -6.34 1.05
N LYS A 110 -9.95 -5.83 2.26
CA LYS A 110 -10.24 -4.42 2.43
C LYS A 110 -8.95 -3.63 2.36
N VAL A 111 -8.95 -2.58 1.56
CA VAL A 111 -7.80 -1.71 1.39
C VAL A 111 -8.21 -0.30 1.79
N GLU A 112 -7.58 0.21 2.82
CA GLU A 112 -7.77 1.59 3.24
C GLU A 112 -6.81 2.44 2.46
N VAL A 113 -7.30 3.34 1.64
CA VAL A 113 -6.47 4.20 0.82
C VAL A 113 -6.57 5.60 1.35
N ARG A 114 -5.44 6.16 1.76
CA ARG A 114 -5.39 7.57 2.09
C ARG A 114 -4.80 8.28 0.88
N ALA A 115 -5.66 9.01 0.19
CA ALA A 115 -5.25 9.73 -1.00
C ALA A 115 -4.80 11.12 -0.63
N HIS A 116 -3.62 11.49 -1.08
CA HIS A 116 -3.10 12.82 -0.89
C HIS A 116 -3.29 13.57 -2.18
N GLY A 117 -3.77 14.78 -2.07
CA GLY A 117 -4.10 15.50 -3.25
C GLY A 117 -3.00 16.34 -3.74
N ALA A 118 -3.26 16.91 -4.86
CA ALA A 118 -2.31 17.76 -5.42
C ALA A 118 -2.03 18.85 -4.54
N GLN A 119 -2.99 19.18 -3.82
CA GLN A 119 -2.84 20.26 -3.04
C GLN A 119 -1.82 20.17 -2.24
N ALA A 120 -1.79 19.23 -1.97
CA ALA A 120 -0.83 19.25 -1.20
C ALA A 120 0.14 19.89 -1.94
N ALA A 121 0.21 19.78 -2.57
CA ALA A 121 1.21 20.27 -3.10
C ALA A 121 1.22 21.46 -3.63
N ASP A 122 0.88 21.41 -3.62
CA ASP A 122 1.15 22.14 -3.98
C ASP A 122 0.78 23.10 -3.87
N THR A 123 0.38 23.21 -3.69
CA THR A 123 0.14 23.98 -3.61
C THR A 123 0.38 24.78 -3.40
N PRO A 124 0.48 25.07 -3.40
CA PRO A 124 0.63 25.82 -3.35
C PRO A 124 0.53 26.56 -3.49
N ALA A 125 0.32 26.57 -3.61
CA ALA A 125 0.21 27.06 -3.89
C ALA A 125 -0.06 27.66 -4.08
N GLY A 126 -0.22 27.64 -4.06
CA GLY A 126 -0.65 28.00 -4.27
C GLY A 126 -0.80 28.56 -4.64
N ASN A 127 -0.82 28.67 -4.65
CA ASN A 127 -1.12 29.05 -5.08
C ASN A 127 -1.63 29.19 -5.44
N GLY A 128 -1.78 29.15 -5.42
CA GLY A 128 -2.38 29.15 -5.68
C GLY A 128 -2.86 29.26 -6.04
N GLY A 129 -3.13 29.30 -6.09
CA GLY A 129 -3.69 29.24 -6.37
C GLY A 129 -4.00 29.22 -6.73
N ALA A 130 -4.23 29.09 -6.77
CA ALA A 130 -4.53 29.01 -7.16
C ALA A 130 -4.69 29.14 -7.21
#